data_c0907411cd2965a22418bfdf41333f7e
#
_entry.id   c0907411cd2965a22418bfdf41333f7e
#
_cell.length_a   1.000
_cell.length_b   1.000
_cell.length_c   1.000
_cell.angle_alpha   90.00
_cell.angle_beta   90.00
_cell.angle_gamma   90.00
#
_symmetry.space_group_name_H-M   'P 1'
#
loop_
_entity.id
_entity.type
_entity.pdbx_description
1 polymer ?
#
loop_
_entity_poly.entity_id
_entity_poly.type
_entity_poly.pdbx_seq_one_letter_code
_entity_poly.pdbx_strand_id
1 'polypeptide(L)'
;KGINTVEENREIVIYARVSTRNQKDDLKNQVEFLKTFCNSKGMIVSQCIEDFGSGLNYNRKKWNQLLNEVMENKIKTIVISNKDRFIRFGYDWFEKFCEKFHTSIIVVNNETLSPNEELVQDIISILHVFSCRLYGLRKYKKQIKEDEEIAKELQNGN
;
A
#
# COMPACT_ATOMS: atom_id res chain seq x y z
N LYS A 1 -16.54 -37.83 -2.47
CA LYS A 1 -16.14 -37.33 -3.79
C LYS A 1 -16.87 -36.02 -4.05
N GLY A 2 -16.26 -34.86 -3.74
CA GLY A 2 -16.91 -33.55 -3.91
C GLY A 2 -16.11 -32.38 -3.34
N ILE A 3 -14.84 -32.58 -2.97
CA ILE A 3 -14.04 -31.53 -2.26
C ILE A 3 -13.08 -30.75 -3.19
N ASN A 4 -12.89 -31.14 -4.47
CA ASN A 4 -11.88 -30.63 -5.36
C ASN A 4 -12.34 -29.57 -6.39
N THR A 5 -13.59 -29.15 -6.43
CA THR A 5 -14.10 -28.25 -7.48
C THR A 5 -13.97 -26.77 -7.13
N VAL A 6 -13.72 -26.40 -5.89
CA VAL A 6 -13.57 -24.98 -5.47
C VAL A 6 -12.14 -24.47 -5.63
N GLU A 7 -11.14 -25.35 -5.55
CA GLU A 7 -9.73 -24.95 -5.73
C GLU A 7 -9.32 -24.74 -7.20
N GLU A 8 -9.99 -25.40 -8.15
CA GLU A 8 -9.62 -25.31 -9.58
C GLU A 8 -9.97 -23.97 -10.25
N ASN A 9 -10.88 -23.18 -9.68
CA ASN A 9 -11.35 -21.91 -10.29
C ASN A 9 -10.76 -20.64 -9.69
N ARG A 10 -9.78 -20.73 -8.79
CA ARG A 10 -9.17 -19.57 -8.18
C ARG A 10 -8.05 -19.00 -9.04
N GLU A 11 -7.99 -17.68 -9.13
CA GLU A 11 -7.12 -16.96 -10.05
C GLU A 11 -5.71 -16.73 -9.51
N ILE A 12 -4.75 -16.71 -10.43
CA ILE A 12 -3.40 -16.19 -10.21
C ILE A 12 -3.33 -14.82 -10.85
N VAL A 13 -3.02 -13.81 -10.05
CA VAL A 13 -2.99 -12.42 -10.50
C VAL A 13 -1.62 -11.79 -10.29
N ILE A 14 -1.22 -10.93 -11.20
CA ILE A 14 -0.08 -10.03 -11.05
C ILE A 14 -0.60 -8.71 -10.51
N TYR A 15 0.06 -8.17 -9.49
CA TYR A 15 -0.16 -6.82 -9.03
C TYR A 15 1.12 -5.99 -9.18
N ALA A 16 1.01 -4.88 -9.89
CA ALA A 16 2.09 -3.94 -10.13
C ALA A 16 1.65 -2.51 -9.78
N ARG A 17 2.56 -1.72 -9.24
CA ARG A 17 2.30 -0.35 -8.79
C ARG A 17 3.47 0.57 -9.06
N VAL A 18 3.15 1.79 -9.45
CA VAL A 18 4.05 2.94 -9.42
C VAL A 18 3.38 4.12 -8.73
N SER A 19 4.16 5.07 -8.21
CA SER A 19 3.63 6.17 -7.42
C SER A 19 2.89 7.21 -8.25
N THR A 20 3.36 7.46 -9.48
CA THR A 20 2.83 8.51 -10.36
C THR A 20 2.57 8.01 -11.78
N ARG A 21 1.71 8.74 -12.49
CA ARG A 21 1.40 8.42 -13.90
C ARG A 21 2.58 8.64 -14.86
N ASN A 22 3.57 9.42 -14.47
CA ASN A 22 4.77 9.63 -15.26
C ASN A 22 5.67 8.39 -15.33
N GLN A 23 5.49 7.42 -14.42
CA GLN A 23 6.23 6.18 -14.33
C GLN A 23 5.56 5.02 -15.11
N LYS A 24 4.85 5.32 -16.19
CA LYS A 24 4.17 4.29 -17.00
C LYS A 24 5.12 3.25 -17.57
N ASP A 25 6.31 3.67 -17.97
CA ASP A 25 7.31 2.74 -18.53
C ASP A 25 7.85 1.81 -17.44
N ASP A 26 8.08 2.31 -16.23
CA ASP A 26 8.47 1.49 -15.09
C ASP A 26 7.37 0.50 -14.71
N LEU A 27 6.10 0.92 -14.77
CA LEU A 27 4.96 0.03 -14.54
C LEU A 27 4.91 -1.09 -15.57
N LYS A 28 5.10 -0.76 -16.84
CA LYS A 28 5.14 -1.72 -17.94
C LYS A 28 6.28 -2.72 -17.77
N ASN A 29 7.47 -2.24 -17.46
CA ASN A 29 8.64 -3.09 -17.19
C ASN A 29 8.38 -4.05 -16.02
N GLN A 30 7.74 -3.57 -14.96
CA GLN A 30 7.36 -4.36 -13.80
C GLN A 30 6.40 -5.50 -14.19
N VAL A 31 5.37 -5.20 -14.99
CA VAL A 31 4.40 -6.18 -15.47
C VAL A 31 5.06 -7.22 -16.37
N GLU A 32 5.88 -6.79 -17.33
CA GLU A 32 6.59 -7.72 -18.25
C GLU A 32 7.54 -8.65 -17.50
N PHE A 33 8.26 -8.13 -16.51
CA PHE A 33 9.12 -8.93 -15.65
C PHE A 33 8.32 -10.00 -14.90
N LEU A 34 7.19 -9.63 -14.30
CA LEU A 34 6.35 -10.56 -13.55
C LEU A 34 5.66 -11.59 -14.45
N LYS A 35 5.25 -11.21 -15.65
CA LYS A 35 4.75 -12.16 -16.67
C LYS A 35 5.79 -13.18 -17.07
N THR A 36 7.02 -12.73 -17.31
CA THR A 36 8.14 -13.61 -17.65
C THR A 36 8.43 -14.60 -16.52
N PHE A 37 8.43 -14.13 -15.26
CA PHE A 37 8.58 -14.97 -14.10
C PHE A 37 7.47 -16.03 -14.02
N CYS A 38 6.21 -15.63 -14.12
CA CYS A 38 5.09 -16.55 -14.08
C CYS A 38 5.14 -17.60 -15.20
N ASN A 39 5.46 -17.18 -16.42
CA ASN A 39 5.62 -18.09 -17.55
C ASN A 39 6.73 -19.12 -17.31
N SER A 40 7.87 -18.69 -16.75
CA SER A 40 8.98 -19.60 -16.43
C SER A 40 8.63 -20.63 -15.37
N LYS A 41 7.64 -20.36 -14.54
CA LYS A 41 7.11 -21.26 -13.50
C LYS A 41 5.89 -22.04 -13.93
N GLY A 42 5.45 -21.91 -15.18
CA GLY A 42 4.23 -22.57 -15.68
C GLY A 42 2.94 -22.06 -15.03
N MET A 43 2.95 -20.86 -14.51
CA MET A 43 1.79 -20.23 -13.86
C MET A 43 0.91 -19.56 -14.91
N ILE A 44 -0.38 -19.88 -14.92
CA ILE A 44 -1.36 -19.25 -15.82
C ILE A 44 -1.93 -18.03 -15.09
N VAL A 45 -1.55 -16.83 -15.56
CA VAL A 45 -2.01 -15.55 -15.02
C VAL A 45 -3.34 -15.18 -15.62
N SER A 46 -4.37 -15.01 -14.79
CA SER A 46 -5.73 -14.62 -15.22
C SER A 46 -5.83 -13.12 -15.48
N GLN A 47 -5.18 -12.29 -14.66
CA GLN A 47 -5.22 -10.83 -14.81
C GLN A 47 -3.94 -10.15 -14.30
N CYS A 48 -3.64 -9.00 -14.90
CA CYS A 48 -2.58 -8.10 -14.45
C CYS A 48 -3.24 -6.81 -13.94
N ILE A 49 -3.04 -6.53 -12.66
CA ILE A 49 -3.58 -5.34 -11.99
C ILE A 49 -2.48 -4.29 -11.93
N GLU A 50 -2.74 -3.16 -12.56
CA GLU A 50 -1.82 -2.01 -12.62
C GLU A 50 -2.41 -0.84 -11.84
N ASP A 51 -1.69 -0.37 -10.82
CA ASP A 51 -2.16 0.71 -9.95
C ASP A 51 -1.20 1.92 -9.96
N PHE A 52 -1.78 3.10 -9.80
CA PHE A 52 -1.04 4.35 -9.62
C PHE A 52 -1.36 4.91 -8.24
N GLY A 53 -0.35 5.14 -7.46
CA GLY A 53 -0.47 5.70 -6.12
C GLY A 53 0.67 5.26 -5.21
N SER A 54 0.91 6.03 -4.16
CA SER A 54 1.90 5.71 -3.13
C SER A 54 1.58 4.39 -2.42
N GLY A 55 2.62 3.66 -2.00
CA GLY A 55 2.49 2.53 -1.10
C GLY A 55 1.88 2.86 0.27
N LEU A 56 1.84 4.15 0.64
CA LEU A 56 1.15 4.68 1.82
C LEU A 56 -0.35 4.93 1.58
N ASN A 57 -0.81 4.90 0.34
CA ASN A 57 -2.21 5.13 0.02
C ASN A 57 -3.02 3.84 0.13
N TYR A 58 -3.75 3.69 1.21
CA TYR A 58 -4.66 2.57 1.46
C TYR A 58 -5.97 2.66 0.66
N ASN A 59 -6.24 3.79 0.00
CA ASN A 59 -7.45 4.03 -0.80
C ASN A 59 -7.23 3.75 -2.30
N ARG A 60 -6.15 3.09 -2.69
CA ARG A 60 -5.94 2.66 -4.07
C ARG A 60 -7.08 1.75 -4.51
N LYS A 61 -7.78 2.17 -5.55
CA LYS A 61 -9.04 1.53 -5.97
C LYS A 61 -8.87 0.08 -6.37
N LYS A 62 -7.87 -0.21 -7.20
CA LYS A 62 -7.65 -1.58 -7.71
C LYS A 62 -7.06 -2.50 -6.64
N TRP A 63 -6.22 -1.98 -5.76
CA TRP A 63 -5.71 -2.72 -4.61
C TRP A 63 -6.84 -3.12 -3.65
N ASN A 64 -7.77 -2.22 -3.35
CA ASN A 64 -8.93 -2.53 -2.53
C ASN A 64 -9.87 -3.53 -3.21
N GLN A 65 -10.04 -3.42 -4.52
CA GLN A 65 -10.81 -4.40 -5.30
C GLN A 65 -10.17 -5.79 -5.21
N LEU A 66 -8.84 -5.89 -5.35
CA LEU A 66 -8.10 -7.14 -5.20
C LEU A 66 -8.30 -7.76 -3.81
N LEU A 67 -8.24 -6.96 -2.74
CA LEU A 67 -8.50 -7.45 -1.38
C LEU A 67 -9.93 -7.96 -1.21
N ASN A 68 -10.93 -7.34 -1.84
CA ASN A 68 -12.30 -7.84 -1.84
C ASN A 68 -12.39 -9.19 -2.55
N GLU A 69 -11.73 -9.35 -3.69
CA GLU A 69 -11.67 -10.63 -4.42
C GLU A 69 -10.95 -11.72 -3.62
N VAL A 70 -9.94 -11.36 -2.81
CA VAL A 70 -9.31 -12.27 -1.84
C VAL A 70 -10.32 -12.73 -0.80
N MET A 71 -11.08 -11.81 -0.19
CA MET A 71 -12.12 -12.14 0.81
C MET A 71 -13.25 -13.00 0.23
N GLU A 72 -13.53 -12.86 -1.06
CA GLU A 72 -14.48 -13.68 -1.79
C GLU A 72 -13.92 -15.05 -2.23
N ASN A 73 -12.69 -15.38 -1.81
CA ASN A 73 -11.97 -16.61 -2.16
C ASN A 73 -11.78 -16.84 -3.68
N LYS A 74 -11.71 -15.75 -4.45
CA LYS A 74 -11.48 -15.80 -5.90
C LYS A 74 -10.00 -15.91 -6.27
N ILE A 75 -9.11 -15.47 -5.41
CA ILE A 75 -7.68 -15.36 -5.67
C ILE A 75 -6.92 -16.49 -5.00
N LYS A 76 -6.14 -17.25 -5.78
CA LYS A 76 -5.22 -18.27 -5.29
C LYS A 76 -3.85 -17.69 -4.95
N THR A 77 -3.32 -16.88 -5.85
CA THR A 77 -1.96 -16.33 -5.72
C THR A 77 -1.88 -14.91 -6.25
N ILE A 78 -1.22 -14.04 -5.51
CA ILE A 78 -0.85 -12.70 -5.93
C ILE A 78 0.66 -12.68 -6.15
N VAL A 79 1.11 -12.26 -7.32
CA VAL A 79 2.53 -12.16 -7.67
C VAL A 79 2.94 -10.70 -7.74
N ILE A 80 3.95 -10.31 -6.98
CA ILE A 80 4.48 -8.94 -6.89
C ILE A 80 6.00 -8.93 -7.02
N SER A 81 6.55 -7.83 -7.50
CA SER A 81 8.01 -7.68 -7.64
C SER A 81 8.71 -7.45 -6.30
N ASN A 82 8.12 -6.69 -5.42
CA ASN A 82 8.65 -6.34 -4.11
C ASN A 82 7.50 -6.12 -3.13
N LYS A 83 7.74 -6.29 -1.83
CA LYS A 83 6.73 -6.09 -0.76
C LYS A 83 6.13 -4.69 -0.79
N ASP A 84 6.91 -3.66 -1.07
CA ASP A 84 6.48 -2.26 -1.14
C ASP A 84 5.61 -1.93 -2.36
N ARG A 85 5.56 -2.81 -3.35
CA ARG A 85 4.57 -2.69 -4.44
C ARG A 85 3.17 -3.01 -3.97
N PHE A 86 3.04 -3.89 -2.99
CA PHE A 86 1.75 -4.21 -2.37
C PHE A 86 1.33 -3.17 -1.35
N ILE A 87 2.20 -2.91 -0.37
CA ILE A 87 1.99 -1.93 0.69
C ILE A 87 3.35 -1.46 1.25
N ARG A 88 3.49 -0.19 1.62
CA ARG A 88 4.73 0.33 2.20
C ARG A 88 4.97 -0.17 3.63
N PHE A 89 3.93 -0.20 4.46
CA PHE A 89 3.98 -0.68 5.83
C PHE A 89 2.90 -1.71 6.10
N GLY A 90 3.19 -2.64 7.00
CA GLY A 90 2.23 -3.66 7.41
C GLY A 90 2.10 -4.83 6.44
N TYR A 91 3.08 -5.07 5.57
CA TYR A 91 3.06 -6.18 4.62
C TYR A 91 2.78 -7.52 5.31
N ASP A 92 3.45 -7.82 6.44
CA ASP A 92 3.29 -9.09 7.15
C ASP A 92 1.85 -9.29 7.67
N TRP A 93 1.16 -8.21 8.01
CA TRP A 93 -0.25 -8.26 8.37
C TRP A 93 -1.14 -8.64 7.19
N PHE A 94 -0.89 -8.01 6.03
CA PHE A 94 -1.65 -8.31 4.81
C PHE A 94 -1.35 -9.70 4.25
N GLU A 95 -0.13 -10.18 4.37
CA GLU A 95 0.23 -11.56 4.02
C GLU A 95 -0.57 -12.56 4.84
N LYS A 96 -0.60 -12.39 6.18
CA LYS A 96 -1.42 -13.22 7.08
C LYS A 96 -2.92 -13.08 6.81
N PHE A 97 -3.36 -11.88 6.45
CA PHE A 97 -4.75 -11.65 6.04
C PHE A 97 -5.09 -12.47 4.79
N CYS A 98 -4.27 -12.42 3.75
CA CYS A 98 -4.45 -13.21 2.53
C CYS A 98 -4.42 -14.73 2.82
N GLU A 99 -3.52 -15.18 3.67
CA GLU A 99 -3.43 -16.59 4.09
C GLU A 99 -4.72 -17.09 4.74
N LYS A 100 -5.41 -16.26 5.52
CA LYS A 100 -6.72 -16.63 6.12
C LYS A 100 -7.79 -16.94 5.07
N PHE A 101 -7.66 -16.36 3.88
CA PHE A 101 -8.52 -16.62 2.73
C PHE A 101 -7.87 -17.58 1.71
N HIS A 102 -6.87 -18.33 2.15
CA HIS A 102 -6.13 -19.30 1.32
C HIS A 102 -5.47 -18.67 0.09
N THR A 103 -5.12 -17.38 0.15
CA THR A 103 -4.40 -16.66 -0.89
C THR A 103 -2.93 -16.53 -0.50
N SER A 104 -2.02 -17.00 -1.36
CA SER A 104 -0.58 -16.82 -1.18
C SER A 104 -0.07 -15.58 -1.91
N ILE A 105 0.96 -14.93 -1.36
CA ILE A 105 1.66 -13.83 -2.03
C ILE A 105 3.06 -14.31 -2.38
N ILE A 106 3.43 -14.21 -3.66
CA ILE A 106 4.78 -14.49 -4.16
C ILE A 106 5.49 -13.16 -4.40
N VAL A 107 6.58 -12.93 -3.67
CA VAL A 107 7.46 -11.77 -3.84
C VAL A 107 8.69 -12.20 -4.60
N VAL A 108 8.88 -11.64 -5.80
CA VAL A 108 10.00 -12.05 -6.68
C VAL A 108 11.32 -11.39 -6.30
N ASN A 109 11.28 -10.30 -5.52
CA ASN A 109 12.45 -9.55 -5.00
C ASN A 109 13.38 -9.03 -6.10
N ASN A 110 12.84 -8.22 -7.01
CA ASN A 110 13.66 -7.49 -7.97
C ASN A 110 13.97 -6.08 -7.46
N GLU A 111 15.18 -5.85 -6.98
CA GLU A 111 15.62 -4.57 -6.40
C GLU A 111 15.56 -3.40 -7.38
N THR A 112 15.74 -3.65 -8.67
CA THR A 112 15.68 -2.60 -9.70
C THR A 112 14.28 -2.04 -9.93
N LEU A 113 13.25 -2.75 -9.46
CA LEU A 113 11.84 -2.37 -9.57
C LEU A 113 11.27 -1.72 -8.30
N SER A 114 12.12 -1.44 -7.31
CA SER A 114 11.78 -0.73 -6.06
C SER A 114 12.76 0.42 -5.82
N PRO A 115 12.52 1.60 -6.44
CA PRO A 115 13.46 2.72 -6.35
C PRO A 115 13.58 3.30 -4.94
N ASN A 116 14.80 3.54 -4.48
CA ASN A 116 15.07 4.18 -3.19
C ASN A 116 14.50 5.59 -3.09
N GLU A 117 14.41 6.31 -4.20
CA GLU A 117 13.82 7.64 -4.29
C GLU A 117 12.36 7.66 -3.83
N GLU A 118 11.60 6.62 -4.16
CA GLU A 118 10.20 6.48 -3.70
C GLU A 118 10.13 6.33 -2.18
N LEU A 119 11.01 5.53 -1.58
CA LEU A 119 11.10 5.37 -0.13
C LEU A 119 11.41 6.70 0.56
N VAL A 120 12.36 7.46 0.02
CA VAL A 120 12.73 8.79 0.55
C VAL A 120 11.54 9.75 0.48
N GLN A 121 10.81 9.79 -0.64
CA GLN A 121 9.62 10.63 -0.79
C GLN A 121 8.51 10.24 0.19
N ASP A 122 8.31 8.95 0.42
CA ASP A 122 7.34 8.46 1.41
C ASP A 122 7.73 8.91 2.83
N ILE A 123 9.01 8.83 3.20
CA ILE A 123 9.51 9.31 4.50
C ILE A 123 9.30 10.82 4.63
N ILE A 124 9.64 11.61 3.61
CA ILE A 124 9.44 13.06 3.60
C ILE A 124 7.95 13.40 3.79
N SER A 125 7.06 12.68 3.13
CA SER A 125 5.61 12.86 3.25
C SER A 125 5.12 12.61 4.67
N ILE A 126 5.61 11.57 5.33
CA ILE A 126 5.29 11.26 6.73
C ILE A 126 5.80 12.37 7.66
N LEU A 127 7.06 12.79 7.50
CA LEU A 127 7.65 13.85 8.30
C LEU A 127 6.90 15.17 8.13
N HIS A 128 6.44 15.49 6.93
CA HIS A 128 5.65 16.67 6.66
C HIS A 128 4.32 16.67 7.45
N VAL A 129 3.60 15.54 7.44
CA VAL A 129 2.35 15.39 8.22
C VAL A 129 2.60 15.57 9.71
N PHE A 130 3.66 14.98 10.26
CA PHE A 130 4.03 15.17 11.66
C PHE A 130 4.40 16.62 11.98
N SER A 131 5.16 17.28 11.12
CA SER A 131 5.55 18.67 11.28
C SER A 131 4.34 19.60 11.31
N CYS A 132 3.36 19.40 10.43
CA CYS A 132 2.12 20.15 10.42
C CYS A 132 1.32 19.98 11.71
N ARG A 133 1.23 18.75 12.24
CA ARG A 133 0.55 18.46 13.51
C ARG A 133 1.26 19.11 14.70
N LEU A 134 2.58 19.03 14.75
CA LEU A 134 3.37 19.67 15.82
C LEU A 134 3.24 21.20 15.79
N TYR A 135 3.24 21.79 14.61
CA TYR A 135 3.03 23.23 14.45
C TYR A 135 1.63 23.66 14.92
N GLY A 136 0.60 22.90 14.55
CA GLY A 136 -0.76 23.13 15.02
C GLY A 136 -0.88 23.06 16.54
N LEU A 137 -0.29 22.05 17.18
CA LEU A 137 -0.24 21.91 18.63
C LEU A 137 0.48 23.08 19.31
N ARG A 138 1.58 23.57 18.76
CA ARG A 138 2.31 24.75 19.28
C ARG A 138 1.46 26.02 19.20
N LYS A 139 0.73 26.21 18.10
CA LYS A 139 -0.18 27.33 17.92
C LYS A 139 -1.30 27.32 18.97
N TYR A 140 -1.93 26.16 19.20
CA TYR A 140 -2.94 25.98 20.22
C TYR A 140 -2.43 26.24 21.63
N LYS A 141 -1.27 25.71 21.98
CA LYS A 141 -0.63 25.97 23.28
C LYS A 141 -0.34 27.46 23.53
N LYS A 142 0.05 28.17 22.48
CA LYS A 142 0.29 29.62 22.55
C LYS A 142 -1.03 30.37 22.79
N GLN A 143 -2.08 30.07 22.05
CA GLN A 143 -3.41 30.65 22.22
C GLN A 143 -3.96 30.43 23.63
N ILE A 144 -3.88 29.20 24.15
CA ILE A 144 -4.36 28.89 25.51
C ILE A 144 -3.61 29.73 26.56
N LYS A 145 -2.30 29.91 26.44
CA LYS A 145 -1.52 30.74 27.35
C LYS A 145 -1.91 32.22 27.28
N GLU A 146 -2.11 32.74 26.08
CA GLU A 146 -2.56 34.12 25.87
C GLU A 146 -3.95 34.34 26.48
N ASP A 147 -4.87 33.40 26.35
CA ASP A 147 -6.21 33.43 26.94
C ASP A 147 -6.17 33.36 28.47
N GLU A 148 -5.26 32.54 29.04
CA GLU A 148 -5.07 32.48 30.51
C GLU A 148 -4.45 33.78 31.08
N GLU A 149 -3.54 34.41 30.36
CA GLU A 149 -2.98 35.70 30.77
C GLU A 149 -4.03 36.81 30.74
N ILE A 150 -4.84 36.89 29.69
CA ILE A 150 -5.96 37.82 29.58
C ILE A 150 -6.98 37.60 30.72
N ALA A 151 -7.29 36.34 31.03
CA ALA A 151 -8.20 36.00 32.12
C ALA A 151 -7.66 36.44 33.48
N LYS A 152 -6.36 36.35 33.73
CA LYS A 152 -5.71 36.80 34.97
C LYS A 152 -5.68 38.34 35.09
N GLU A 153 -5.44 39.05 33.98
CA GLU A 153 -5.46 40.52 33.94
C GLU A 153 -6.87 41.05 34.24
N LEU A 154 -7.93 40.42 33.74
CA LEU A 154 -9.31 40.77 34.01
C LEU A 154 -9.72 40.50 35.47
N GLN A 155 -9.10 39.52 36.13
CA GLN A 155 -9.34 39.23 37.56
C GLN A 155 -8.58 40.18 38.50
N ASN A 156 -7.46 40.72 38.09
CA ASN A 156 -6.63 41.59 38.88
C ASN A 156 -6.92 43.10 38.65
N GLY A 157 -7.82 43.43 37.74
CA GLY A 157 -8.21 44.79 37.38
C GLY A 157 -9.49 45.34 38.07
N ASN A 158 -10.00 44.62 39.09
CA ASN A 158 -11.14 45.09 39.93
C ASN A 158 -10.70 45.42 41.34
#